data_538c3dbac97be6c75d3f6d5ee6952943
#
_entry.id   538c3dbac97be6c75d3f6d5ee6952943
#
_cell.length_a   1.000
_cell.length_b   1.000
_cell.length_c   1.000
_cell.angle_alpha   90.00
_cell.angle_beta   90.00
_cell.angle_gamma   90.00
#
_symmetry.space_group_name_H-M   'P 1'
#
loop_
_entity.id
_entity.type
_entity.pdbx_description
1 polymer ?
#
loop_
_entity_poly.entity_id
_entity_poly.type
_entity_poly.pdbx_seq_one_letter_code
_entity_poly.pdbx_strand_id
1 'polypeptide(L)'
;MRIRNNKLINFILEFSQIMLVFLGVYSALMCTASSLDMIYDGKLCLLLLFAASIVFYGLFTVLETFRKGKLYGLIGITMFFLALVIRFKGALLKGIVSAANSFLKEFMNYTGTNVSLLSYADTESASAKFCTTLLLILIGVYFVALISAFFYRRRRSVVFLAGTIPFVVLPLVAGRIGRYLYFFTYLVVAVTIIGTRHLRTDATDRRMRQKLALILMTTCLICGGIFYLFIPPSRYDRNVDKLSQAKNSLVALSTWDGEVIMTWLKAYF
;
A
#
# COMPACT_ATOMS: atom_id res chain seq x y z
N MET A 1 24.80 -23.39 -25.01
CA MET A 1 23.97 -22.15 -25.07
C MET A 1 22.61 -22.28 -24.35
N ARG A 2 21.90 -23.41 -24.44
CA ARG A 2 20.57 -23.66 -23.84
C ARG A 2 20.52 -23.57 -22.30
N ILE A 3 21.58 -23.99 -21.60
CA ILE A 3 21.65 -24.00 -20.11
C ILE A 3 21.80 -22.58 -19.54
N ARG A 4 22.52 -21.70 -20.24
CA ARG A 4 22.75 -20.31 -19.80
C ARG A 4 21.47 -19.47 -19.94
N ASN A 5 20.67 -19.69 -20.98
CA ASN A 5 19.37 -19.03 -21.17
C ASN A 5 18.37 -19.40 -20.05
N ASN A 6 18.38 -20.65 -19.56
CA ASN A 6 17.49 -21.08 -18.49
C ASN A 6 17.77 -20.39 -17.16
N LYS A 7 19.03 -20.09 -16.83
CA LYS A 7 19.43 -19.38 -15.60
C LYS A 7 18.98 -17.91 -15.64
N LEU A 8 19.17 -17.23 -16.76
CA LEU A 8 18.74 -15.84 -16.96
C LEU A 8 17.22 -15.69 -16.84
N ILE A 9 16.47 -16.56 -17.51
CA ILE A 9 15.01 -16.56 -17.44
C ILE A 9 14.51 -16.78 -16.02
N ASN A 10 15.11 -17.71 -15.27
CA ASN A 10 14.74 -17.95 -13.88
C ASN A 10 15.03 -16.73 -13.01
N PHE A 11 16.18 -16.07 -13.20
CA PHE A 11 16.52 -14.84 -12.49
C PHE A 11 15.50 -13.72 -12.77
N ILE A 12 15.14 -13.49 -14.03
CA ILE A 12 14.13 -12.48 -14.39
C ILE A 12 12.79 -12.79 -13.76
N LEU A 13 12.38 -14.06 -13.74
CA LEU A 13 11.11 -14.47 -13.13
C LEU A 13 11.10 -14.26 -11.62
N GLU A 14 12.17 -14.62 -10.91
CA GLU A 14 12.27 -14.39 -9.46
C GLU A 14 12.35 -12.88 -9.14
N PHE A 15 13.12 -12.12 -9.91
CA PHE A 15 13.20 -10.67 -9.76
C PHE A 15 11.85 -9.99 -9.98
N SER A 16 11.06 -10.44 -10.96
CA SER A 16 9.71 -9.91 -11.18
C SER A 16 8.78 -10.12 -9.99
N GLN A 17 8.94 -11.22 -9.25
CA GLN A 17 8.15 -11.48 -8.05
C GLN A 17 8.57 -10.57 -6.88
N ILE A 18 9.87 -10.32 -6.72
CA ILE A 18 10.40 -9.36 -5.74
C ILE A 18 9.84 -7.98 -6.06
N MET A 19 9.85 -7.58 -7.33
CA MET A 19 9.28 -6.31 -7.79
C MET A 19 7.78 -6.19 -7.51
N LEU A 20 7.01 -7.26 -7.69
CA LEU A 20 5.58 -7.26 -7.35
C LEU A 20 5.32 -6.98 -5.86
N VAL A 21 6.10 -7.64 -4.98
CA VAL A 21 5.97 -7.40 -3.53
C VAL A 21 6.37 -5.97 -3.19
N PHE A 22 7.52 -5.53 -3.69
CA PHE A 22 8.04 -4.18 -3.46
C PHE A 22 7.08 -3.10 -3.96
N LEU A 23 6.74 -3.14 -5.25
CA LEU A 23 5.88 -2.13 -5.86
C LEU A 23 4.49 -2.09 -5.22
N GLY A 24 3.95 -3.25 -4.84
CA GLY A 24 2.64 -3.32 -4.20
C GLY A 24 2.60 -2.62 -2.84
N VAL A 25 3.57 -2.89 -1.98
CA VAL A 25 3.64 -2.25 -0.65
C VAL A 25 4.07 -0.81 -0.76
N TYR A 26 5.11 -0.52 -1.55
CA TYR A 26 5.63 0.83 -1.72
C TYR A 26 4.57 1.77 -2.30
N SER A 27 3.89 1.35 -3.37
CA SER A 27 2.86 2.19 -4.00
C SER A 27 1.66 2.44 -3.08
N ALA A 28 1.22 1.45 -2.30
CA ALA A 28 0.14 1.62 -1.33
C ALA A 28 0.50 2.64 -0.24
N LEU A 29 1.68 2.50 0.38
CA LEU A 29 2.15 3.42 1.41
C LEU A 29 2.38 4.84 0.87
N MET A 30 3.03 4.95 -0.31
CA MET A 30 3.28 6.25 -0.93
C MET A 30 2.00 6.90 -1.44
N CYS A 31 0.98 6.13 -1.81
CA CYS A 31 -0.35 6.66 -2.10
C CYS A 31 -0.90 7.41 -0.90
N THR A 32 -0.89 6.82 0.29
CA THR A 32 -1.30 7.49 1.54
C THR A 32 -0.41 8.69 1.87
N ALA A 33 0.90 8.48 1.93
CA ALA A 33 1.83 9.51 2.38
C ALA A 33 1.82 10.75 1.47
N SER A 34 1.72 10.55 0.16
CA SER A 34 1.69 11.65 -0.82
C SER A 34 0.34 12.35 -0.92
N SER A 35 -0.76 11.68 -0.58
CA SER A 35 -2.11 12.27 -0.61
C SER A 35 -2.38 13.14 0.59
N LEU A 36 -1.84 12.74 1.73
CA LEU A 36 -2.02 13.42 3.00
C LEU A 36 -0.90 14.44 3.29
N ASP A 37 -0.09 14.77 2.29
CA ASP A 37 1.05 15.69 2.39
C ASP A 37 1.93 15.45 3.64
N MET A 38 2.14 14.15 3.96
CA MET A 38 2.99 13.76 5.09
C MET A 38 4.44 14.18 4.86
N ILE A 39 5.11 14.61 5.93
CA ILE A 39 6.53 14.96 5.90
C ILE A 39 7.36 13.69 6.13
N TYR A 40 7.99 13.15 5.08
CA TYR A 40 8.80 11.92 5.14
C TYR A 40 9.98 11.94 4.16
N ASP A 41 10.92 10.99 4.32
CA ASP A 41 12.00 10.79 3.36
C ASP A 41 11.67 9.66 2.38
N GLY A 42 11.20 10.05 1.18
CA GLY A 42 10.79 9.10 0.14
C GLY A 42 11.94 8.25 -0.41
N LYS A 43 13.18 8.79 -0.45
CA LYS A 43 14.36 8.04 -0.92
C LYS A 43 14.72 6.93 0.04
N LEU A 44 14.73 7.24 1.33
CA LEU A 44 15.02 6.26 2.39
C LEU A 44 13.96 5.16 2.42
N CYS A 45 12.67 5.51 2.32
CA CYS A 45 11.58 4.54 2.23
C CYS A 45 11.74 3.62 1.02
N LEU A 46 12.05 4.17 -0.16
CA LEU A 46 12.24 3.39 -1.38
C LEU A 46 13.38 2.37 -1.22
N LEU A 47 14.54 2.83 -0.75
CA LEU A 47 15.74 2.00 -0.61
C LEU A 47 15.53 0.88 0.41
N LEU A 48 14.99 1.20 1.59
CA LEU A 48 14.81 0.21 2.66
C LEU A 48 13.70 -0.79 2.35
N LEU A 49 12.60 -0.37 1.73
CA LEU A 49 11.53 -1.29 1.31
C LEU A 49 11.98 -2.20 0.17
N PHE A 50 12.78 -1.70 -0.76
CA PHE A 50 13.37 -2.52 -1.82
C PHE A 50 14.33 -3.57 -1.24
N ALA A 51 15.27 -3.16 -0.38
CA ALA A 51 16.18 -4.08 0.30
C ALA A 51 15.43 -5.13 1.13
N ALA A 52 14.42 -4.71 1.89
CA ALA A 52 13.56 -5.61 2.65
C ALA A 52 12.84 -6.63 1.76
N SER A 53 12.37 -6.21 0.59
CA SER A 53 11.70 -7.10 -0.36
C SER A 53 12.63 -8.20 -0.86
N ILE A 54 13.88 -7.89 -1.14
CA ILE A 54 14.89 -8.88 -1.54
C ILE A 54 15.16 -9.85 -0.39
N VAL A 55 15.40 -9.32 0.81
CA VAL A 55 15.75 -10.12 1.98
C VAL A 55 14.62 -11.05 2.39
N PHE A 56 13.40 -10.56 2.57
CA PHE A 56 12.28 -11.36 3.03
C PHE A 56 11.77 -12.33 1.98
N TYR A 57 11.76 -11.94 0.70
CA TYR A 57 11.43 -12.86 -0.37
C TYR A 57 12.43 -14.03 -0.42
N GLY A 58 13.73 -13.75 -0.38
CA GLY A 58 14.79 -14.77 -0.32
C GLY A 58 14.67 -15.65 0.92
N LEU A 59 14.50 -15.05 2.10
CA LEU A 59 14.34 -15.77 3.37
C LEU A 59 13.15 -16.75 3.31
N PHE A 60 11.97 -16.30 2.90
CA PHE A 60 10.79 -17.16 2.84
C PHE A 60 10.87 -18.20 1.72
N THR A 61 11.62 -17.94 0.64
CA THR A 61 11.91 -18.96 -0.38
C THR A 61 12.77 -20.07 0.19
N VAL A 62 13.79 -19.77 1.00
CA VAL A 62 14.59 -20.77 1.70
C VAL A 62 13.76 -21.51 2.78
N LEU A 63 13.00 -20.77 3.58
CA LEU A 63 12.16 -21.36 4.62
C LEU A 63 11.04 -22.27 4.07
N GLU A 64 10.70 -22.14 2.78
CA GLU A 64 9.73 -23.03 2.12
C GLU A 64 10.21 -24.48 2.04
N THR A 65 11.50 -24.73 2.04
CA THR A 65 12.09 -26.06 2.02
C THR A 65 11.80 -26.84 3.30
N PHE A 66 11.51 -26.15 4.41
CA PHE A 66 11.21 -26.76 5.71
C PHE A 66 9.69 -26.87 5.94
N ARG A 67 9.20 -28.01 6.41
CA ARG A 67 7.77 -28.33 6.58
C ARG A 67 6.97 -27.25 7.37
N LYS A 68 7.59 -26.63 8.38
CA LYS A 68 6.99 -25.57 9.21
C LYS A 68 7.81 -24.26 9.18
N GLY A 69 8.83 -24.18 8.33
CA GLY A 69 9.78 -23.05 8.32
C GLY A 69 9.12 -21.69 8.15
N LYS A 70 8.14 -21.58 7.25
CA LYS A 70 7.40 -20.32 7.04
C LYS A 70 6.62 -19.87 8.27
N LEU A 71 6.03 -20.81 9.03
CA LEU A 71 5.29 -20.47 10.23
C LEU A 71 6.22 -19.94 11.32
N TYR A 72 7.32 -20.66 11.58
CA TYR A 72 8.32 -20.23 12.57
C TYR A 72 9.01 -18.94 12.15
N GLY A 73 9.33 -18.78 10.85
CA GLY A 73 9.86 -17.55 10.31
C GLY A 73 8.91 -16.37 10.52
N LEU A 74 7.61 -16.54 10.25
CA LEU A 74 6.61 -15.50 10.47
C LEU A 74 6.48 -15.14 11.95
N ILE A 75 6.44 -16.11 12.85
CA ILE A 75 6.39 -15.87 14.31
C ILE A 75 7.65 -15.11 14.74
N GLY A 76 8.84 -15.56 14.32
CA GLY A 76 10.10 -14.91 14.67
C GLY A 76 10.16 -13.46 14.19
N ILE A 77 9.75 -13.20 12.95
CA ILE A 77 9.67 -11.85 12.38
C ILE A 77 8.66 -10.99 13.15
N THR A 78 7.48 -11.52 13.46
CA THR A 78 6.47 -10.77 14.23
C THR A 78 6.97 -10.41 15.63
N MET A 79 7.64 -11.33 16.32
CA MET A 79 8.25 -11.05 17.62
C MET A 79 9.38 -10.00 17.52
N PHE A 80 10.21 -10.08 16.48
CA PHE A 80 11.25 -9.08 16.21
C PHE A 80 10.63 -7.69 15.98
N PHE A 81 9.58 -7.60 15.16
CA PHE A 81 8.87 -6.32 14.93
C PHE A 81 8.21 -5.79 16.20
N LEU A 82 7.63 -6.65 17.03
CA LEU A 82 7.09 -6.25 18.33
C LEU A 82 8.18 -5.66 19.23
N ALA A 83 9.34 -6.28 19.29
CA ALA A 83 10.49 -5.76 20.03
C ALA A 83 10.95 -4.39 19.49
N LEU A 84 10.98 -4.19 18.15
CA LEU A 84 11.26 -2.90 17.54
C LEU A 84 10.22 -1.83 17.89
N VAL A 85 8.93 -2.17 17.88
CA VAL A 85 7.85 -1.26 18.28
C VAL A 85 8.03 -0.82 19.74
N ILE A 86 8.33 -1.75 20.64
CA ILE A 86 8.58 -1.44 22.05
C ILE A 86 9.82 -0.55 22.21
N ARG A 87 10.90 -0.86 21.48
CA ARG A 87 12.17 -0.10 21.54
C ARG A 87 12.02 1.32 21.03
N PHE A 88 11.24 1.53 19.97
CA PHE A 88 11.05 2.83 19.32
C PHE A 88 9.69 3.48 19.61
N LYS A 89 9.00 3.04 20.68
CA LYS A 89 7.63 3.50 21.02
C LYS A 89 7.44 5.01 20.99
N GLY A 90 8.39 5.78 21.53
CA GLY A 90 8.30 7.25 21.55
C GLY A 90 8.36 7.88 20.15
N ALA A 91 9.30 7.41 19.29
CA ALA A 91 9.40 7.89 17.92
C ALA A 91 8.19 7.46 17.08
N LEU A 92 7.69 6.25 17.28
CA LEU A 92 6.52 5.74 16.58
C LEU A 92 5.25 6.50 16.98
N LEU A 93 5.05 6.81 18.26
CA LEU A 93 3.93 7.65 18.72
C LEU A 93 3.98 9.05 18.10
N LYS A 94 5.15 9.70 18.05
CA LYS A 94 5.34 10.96 17.34
C LYS A 94 5.00 10.83 15.85
N GLY A 95 5.44 9.76 15.19
CA GLY A 95 5.13 9.48 13.79
C GLY A 95 3.63 9.26 13.55
N ILE A 96 2.94 8.54 14.44
CA ILE A 96 1.48 8.34 14.38
C ILE A 96 0.74 9.67 14.54
N VAL A 97 1.12 10.49 15.54
CA VAL A 97 0.50 11.81 15.74
C VAL A 97 0.73 12.72 14.55
N SER A 98 1.94 12.74 13.96
CA SER A 98 2.23 13.49 12.74
C SER A 98 1.38 13.04 11.56
N ALA A 99 1.26 11.73 11.34
CA ALA A 99 0.44 11.16 10.28
C ALA A 99 -1.06 11.44 10.50
N ALA A 100 -1.54 11.30 11.74
CA ALA A 100 -2.92 11.61 12.11
C ALA A 100 -3.24 13.10 11.91
N ASN A 101 -2.35 13.99 12.29
CA ASN A 101 -2.52 15.43 12.07
C ASN A 101 -2.54 15.78 10.57
N SER A 102 -1.72 15.13 9.76
CA SER A 102 -1.78 15.30 8.30
C SER A 102 -3.14 14.84 7.74
N PHE A 103 -3.65 13.69 8.20
CA PHE A 103 -4.98 13.21 7.84
C PHE A 103 -6.08 14.18 8.30
N LEU A 104 -6.06 14.61 9.57
CA LEU A 104 -7.05 15.53 10.12
C LEU A 104 -7.06 16.87 9.37
N LYS A 105 -5.90 17.42 8.99
CA LYS A 105 -5.83 18.65 8.19
C LYS A 105 -6.52 18.48 6.85
N GLU A 106 -6.25 17.38 6.14
CA GLU A 106 -6.88 17.13 4.85
C GLU A 106 -8.38 16.85 4.99
N PHE A 107 -8.77 16.12 6.04
CA PHE A 107 -10.18 15.88 6.35
C PHE A 107 -10.93 17.17 6.70
N MET A 108 -10.35 18.06 7.50
CA MET A 108 -10.91 19.38 7.80
C MET A 108 -11.06 20.23 6.54
N ASN A 109 -10.04 20.25 5.68
CA ASN A 109 -10.09 20.96 4.40
C ASN A 109 -11.21 20.43 3.50
N TYR A 110 -11.45 19.11 3.55
CA TYR A 110 -12.48 18.46 2.75
C TYR A 110 -13.90 18.69 3.30
N THR A 111 -14.07 18.56 4.62
CA THR A 111 -15.41 18.62 5.26
C THR A 111 -15.81 20.03 5.68
N GLY A 112 -14.86 20.96 5.82
CA GLY A 112 -15.09 22.29 6.41
C GLY A 112 -15.30 22.26 7.92
N THR A 113 -15.06 21.14 8.59
CA THR A 113 -15.20 21.00 10.05
C THR A 113 -13.91 21.42 10.76
N ASN A 114 -14.03 22.08 11.90
CA ASN A 114 -12.89 22.40 12.76
C ASN A 114 -12.69 21.30 13.81
N VAL A 115 -11.62 20.52 13.66
CA VAL A 115 -11.22 19.50 14.63
C VAL A 115 -9.89 19.94 15.25
N SER A 116 -9.74 19.82 16.56
CA SER A 116 -8.47 20.12 17.23
C SER A 116 -7.39 19.12 16.80
N LEU A 117 -6.23 19.63 16.38
CA LEU A 117 -5.06 18.80 16.09
C LEU A 117 -4.54 18.17 17.37
N LEU A 118 -4.01 16.96 17.24
CA LEU A 118 -3.37 16.25 18.34
C LEU A 118 -2.07 16.97 18.72
N SER A 119 -1.99 17.46 19.97
CA SER A 119 -0.76 18.08 20.49
C SER A 119 0.18 17.00 21.01
N TYR A 120 1.41 16.99 20.52
CA TYR A 120 2.51 16.26 21.12
C TYR A 120 3.62 17.27 21.38
N ALA A 121 4.05 17.40 22.63
CA ALA A 121 5.13 18.30 23.02
C ALA A 121 6.38 17.99 22.19
N ASP A 122 7.08 19.00 21.67
CA ASP A 122 8.32 18.92 20.89
C ASP A 122 8.21 18.37 19.47
N THR A 123 7.42 18.98 18.61
CA THR A 123 7.47 18.69 17.16
C THR A 123 8.34 19.68 16.41
N GLU A 124 9.65 19.61 16.58
CA GLU A 124 10.57 20.15 15.58
C GLU A 124 10.34 19.42 14.24
N SER A 125 10.27 20.15 13.14
CA SER A 125 9.94 19.61 11.82
C SER A 125 10.88 18.47 11.37
N ALA A 126 12.16 18.53 11.73
CA ALA A 126 13.16 17.50 11.46
C ALA A 126 12.88 16.19 12.22
N SER A 127 12.48 16.30 13.49
CA SER A 127 12.08 15.16 14.33
C SER A 127 10.81 14.50 13.80
N ALA A 128 9.83 15.29 13.36
CA ALA A 128 8.59 14.78 12.76
C ALA A 128 8.88 14.00 11.46
N LYS A 129 9.74 14.53 10.58
CA LYS A 129 10.17 13.85 9.35
C LYS A 129 10.78 12.48 9.63
N PHE A 130 11.72 12.40 10.58
CA PHE A 130 12.36 11.14 10.96
C PHE A 130 11.34 10.15 11.53
N CYS A 131 10.50 10.58 12.45
CA CYS A 131 9.50 9.72 13.12
C CYS A 131 8.46 9.17 12.14
N THR A 132 7.96 10.01 11.21
CA THR A 132 7.02 9.59 10.16
C THR A 132 7.69 8.62 9.17
N THR A 133 8.93 8.89 8.77
CA THR A 133 9.71 8.00 7.91
C THR A 133 9.90 6.64 8.58
N LEU A 134 10.30 6.61 9.86
CA LEU A 134 10.48 5.39 10.64
C LEU A 134 9.18 4.58 10.73
N LEU A 135 8.05 5.25 10.98
CA LEU A 135 6.72 4.63 11.01
C LEU A 135 6.39 3.96 9.66
N LEU A 136 6.54 4.68 8.55
CA LEU A 136 6.25 4.17 7.21
C LEU A 136 7.15 2.99 6.85
N ILE A 137 8.45 3.05 7.17
CA ILE A 137 9.39 1.97 6.94
C ILE A 137 9.02 0.74 7.77
N LEU A 138 8.74 0.90 9.06
CA LEU A 138 8.42 -0.23 9.93
C LEU A 138 7.14 -0.94 9.48
N ILE A 139 6.09 -0.20 9.19
CA ILE A 139 4.85 -0.73 8.63
C ILE A 139 5.13 -1.43 7.28
N GLY A 140 5.83 -0.76 6.38
CA GLY A 140 6.11 -1.28 5.04
C GLY A 140 6.94 -2.55 5.08
N VAL A 141 8.00 -2.60 5.86
CA VAL A 141 8.87 -3.79 6.00
C VAL A 141 8.10 -4.96 6.59
N TYR A 142 7.21 -4.72 7.56
CA TYR A 142 6.34 -5.76 8.12
C TYR A 142 5.37 -6.32 7.06
N PHE A 143 4.73 -5.46 6.25
CA PHE A 143 3.86 -5.91 5.17
C PHE A 143 4.62 -6.63 4.05
N VAL A 144 5.82 -6.19 3.71
CA VAL A 144 6.71 -6.90 2.77
C VAL A 144 6.99 -8.31 3.29
N ALA A 145 7.32 -8.47 4.58
CA ALA A 145 7.58 -9.77 5.20
C ALA A 145 6.32 -10.66 5.18
N LEU A 146 5.16 -10.11 5.56
CA LEU A 146 3.88 -10.79 5.56
C LEU A 146 3.49 -11.28 4.15
N ILE A 147 3.53 -10.39 3.16
CA ILE A 147 3.18 -10.71 1.78
C ILE A 147 4.15 -11.75 1.21
N SER A 148 5.46 -11.63 1.49
CA SER A 148 6.47 -12.60 1.06
C SER A 148 6.22 -13.98 1.66
N ALA A 149 5.84 -14.08 2.95
CA ALA A 149 5.51 -15.34 3.61
C ALA A 149 4.33 -16.07 2.93
N PHE A 150 3.33 -15.33 2.46
CA PHE A 150 2.13 -15.89 1.83
C PHE A 150 2.20 -15.90 0.30
N PHE A 151 3.29 -15.41 -0.31
CA PHE A 151 3.37 -15.15 -1.73
C PHE A 151 3.08 -16.38 -2.60
N TYR A 152 3.49 -17.56 -2.19
CA TYR A 152 3.26 -18.81 -2.92
C TYR A 152 1.97 -19.55 -2.51
N ARG A 153 1.21 -19.03 -1.54
CA ARG A 153 -0.04 -19.65 -1.09
C ARG A 153 -1.24 -19.18 -1.92
N ARG A 154 -2.30 -20.00 -1.99
CA ARG A 154 -3.56 -19.66 -2.67
C ARG A 154 -4.20 -18.36 -2.12
N ARG A 155 -3.98 -18.04 -0.83
CA ARG A 155 -4.56 -16.88 -0.15
C ARG A 155 -3.72 -15.58 -0.31
N ARG A 156 -2.70 -15.57 -1.14
CA ARG A 156 -1.80 -14.40 -1.31
C ARG A 156 -2.53 -13.11 -1.66
N SER A 157 -3.53 -13.18 -2.55
CA SER A 157 -4.31 -12.00 -2.94
C SER A 157 -5.11 -11.42 -1.79
N VAL A 158 -5.66 -12.27 -0.92
CA VAL A 158 -6.41 -11.81 0.27
C VAL A 158 -5.47 -11.12 1.25
N VAL A 159 -4.31 -11.71 1.54
CA VAL A 159 -3.31 -11.11 2.45
C VAL A 159 -2.78 -9.80 1.88
N PHE A 160 -2.49 -9.76 0.58
CA PHE A 160 -2.06 -8.53 -0.10
C PHE A 160 -3.13 -7.44 0.02
N LEU A 161 -4.36 -7.72 -0.39
CA LEU A 161 -5.44 -6.73 -0.38
C LEU A 161 -5.78 -6.29 1.04
N ALA A 162 -5.92 -7.22 1.99
CA ALA A 162 -6.21 -6.89 3.38
C ALA A 162 -5.13 -5.99 4.01
N GLY A 163 -3.86 -6.20 3.65
CA GLY A 163 -2.75 -5.39 4.14
C GLY A 163 -2.59 -4.03 3.45
N THR A 164 -2.97 -3.91 2.19
CA THR A 164 -2.67 -2.70 1.40
C THR A 164 -3.88 -1.82 1.10
N ILE A 165 -5.10 -2.35 1.00
CA ILE A 165 -6.33 -1.57 0.77
C ILE A 165 -6.51 -0.43 1.78
N PRO A 166 -6.32 -0.63 3.10
CA PRO A 166 -6.50 0.47 4.06
C PRO A 166 -5.68 1.72 3.71
N PHE A 167 -4.44 1.52 3.22
CA PHE A 167 -3.56 2.63 2.84
C PHE A 167 -4.03 3.35 1.57
N VAL A 168 -4.73 2.67 0.68
CA VAL A 168 -5.24 3.28 -0.55
C VAL A 168 -6.60 3.96 -0.32
N VAL A 169 -7.41 3.40 0.59
CA VAL A 169 -8.75 3.93 0.92
C VAL A 169 -8.67 5.13 1.85
N LEU A 170 -7.71 5.15 2.80
CA LEU A 170 -7.58 6.22 3.79
C LEU A 170 -7.53 7.64 3.17
N PRO A 171 -6.75 7.91 2.11
CA PRO A 171 -6.78 9.20 1.43
C PRO A 171 -8.12 9.55 0.80
N LEU A 172 -8.84 8.54 0.27
CA LEU A 172 -10.15 8.76 -0.34
C LEU A 172 -11.18 9.22 0.69
N VAL A 173 -11.09 8.71 1.93
CA VAL A 173 -11.93 9.19 3.05
C VAL A 173 -11.62 10.66 3.39
N ALA A 174 -10.38 11.08 3.25
CA ALA A 174 -9.99 12.49 3.41
C ALA A 174 -10.30 13.36 2.17
N GLY A 175 -11.01 12.83 1.18
CA GLY A 175 -11.35 13.55 -0.05
C GLY A 175 -10.16 13.79 -0.99
N ARG A 176 -9.03 13.12 -0.76
CA ARG A 176 -7.83 13.24 -1.59
C ARG A 176 -7.58 11.97 -2.38
N ILE A 177 -7.12 12.14 -3.61
CA ILE A 177 -6.61 11.03 -4.42
C ILE A 177 -5.10 11.09 -4.37
N GLY A 178 -4.47 9.96 -4.12
CA GLY A 178 -3.03 9.81 -4.17
C GLY A 178 -2.44 10.26 -5.49
N ARG A 179 -1.16 10.59 -5.47
CA ARG A 179 -0.44 10.89 -6.71
C ARG A 179 -0.70 9.78 -7.71
N TYR A 180 -1.15 10.17 -8.88
CA TYR A 180 -1.61 9.31 -9.95
C TYR A 180 -0.67 8.12 -10.21
N LEU A 181 0.63 8.37 -10.18
CA LEU A 181 1.66 7.35 -10.40
C LEU A 181 1.60 6.21 -9.36
N TYR A 182 1.46 6.51 -8.07
CA TYR A 182 1.41 5.50 -7.03
C TYR A 182 0.11 4.71 -7.06
N PHE A 183 -1.01 5.40 -7.24
CA PHE A 183 -2.32 4.75 -7.36
C PHE A 183 -2.38 3.81 -8.56
N PHE A 184 -1.91 4.26 -9.72
CA PHE A 184 -1.84 3.45 -10.93
C PHE A 184 -0.92 2.23 -10.76
N THR A 185 0.29 2.43 -10.21
CA THR A 185 1.22 1.33 -9.94
C THR A 185 0.59 0.29 -9.01
N TYR A 186 -0.11 0.74 -7.97
CA TYR A 186 -0.85 -0.14 -7.07
C TYR A 186 -1.91 -0.96 -7.80
N LEU A 187 -2.71 -0.33 -8.66
CA LEU A 187 -3.74 -1.03 -9.45
C LEU A 187 -3.12 -2.10 -10.36
N VAL A 188 -2.03 -1.79 -11.06
CA VAL A 188 -1.32 -2.76 -11.91
C VAL A 188 -0.89 -3.98 -11.11
N VAL A 189 -0.30 -3.78 -9.92
CA VAL A 189 0.13 -4.87 -9.05
C VAL A 189 -1.07 -5.66 -8.52
N ALA A 190 -2.13 -4.98 -8.06
CA ALA A 190 -3.33 -5.62 -7.56
C ALA A 190 -4.00 -6.51 -8.64
N VAL A 191 -4.19 -5.98 -9.85
CA VAL A 191 -4.72 -6.73 -11.00
C VAL A 191 -3.83 -7.94 -11.31
N THR A 192 -2.50 -7.79 -11.30
CA THR A 192 -1.55 -8.87 -11.55
C THR A 192 -1.68 -9.99 -10.49
N ILE A 193 -1.76 -9.62 -9.21
CA ILE A 193 -1.87 -10.59 -8.10
C ILE A 193 -3.23 -11.29 -8.12
N ILE A 194 -4.31 -10.58 -8.42
CA ILE A 194 -5.67 -11.13 -8.51
C ILE A 194 -5.79 -12.02 -9.76
N GLY A 195 -5.37 -11.55 -10.92
CA GLY A 195 -5.45 -12.27 -12.18
C GLY A 195 -4.68 -13.58 -12.19
N THR A 196 -3.59 -13.65 -11.40
CA THR A 196 -2.81 -14.90 -11.26
C THR A 196 -3.23 -15.77 -10.06
N ARG A 197 -4.38 -15.49 -9.42
CA ARG A 197 -4.86 -16.20 -8.24
C ARG A 197 -5.24 -17.66 -8.52
N HIS A 198 -5.85 -17.92 -9.66
CA HIS A 198 -6.45 -19.22 -9.99
C HIS A 198 -5.43 -20.29 -10.41
N LEU A 199 -4.18 -19.91 -10.68
CA LEU A 199 -3.15 -20.86 -11.04
C LEU A 199 -2.68 -21.65 -9.81
N ARG A 200 -2.67 -23.00 -9.95
CA ARG A 200 -2.31 -23.96 -8.89
C ARG A 200 -0.86 -23.80 -8.41
N THR A 201 -0.56 -24.44 -7.27
CA THR A 201 0.71 -24.27 -6.54
C THR A 201 1.79 -25.28 -6.96
N ASP A 202 1.50 -26.20 -7.89
CA ASP A 202 2.44 -27.21 -8.37
C ASP A 202 3.65 -26.58 -9.07
N ALA A 203 4.78 -27.27 -9.10
CA ALA A 203 6.05 -26.70 -9.59
C ALA A 203 5.97 -26.19 -11.03
N THR A 204 5.23 -26.87 -11.90
CA THR A 204 4.99 -26.47 -13.30
C THR A 204 4.13 -25.22 -13.36
N ASP A 205 3.09 -25.16 -12.53
CA ASP A 205 2.17 -24.02 -12.42
C ASP A 205 2.83 -22.79 -11.79
N ARG A 206 3.82 -22.99 -10.88
CA ARG A 206 4.61 -21.88 -10.31
C ARG A 206 5.32 -21.09 -11.39
N ARG A 207 6.00 -21.77 -12.30
CA ARG A 207 6.74 -21.12 -13.40
C ARG A 207 5.79 -20.45 -14.40
N MET A 208 4.67 -21.08 -14.69
CA MET A 208 3.63 -20.52 -15.56
C MET A 208 3.00 -19.28 -14.95
N ARG A 209 2.73 -19.30 -13.64
CA ARG A 209 2.22 -18.15 -12.88
C ARG A 209 3.19 -16.99 -12.87
N GLN A 210 4.49 -17.23 -12.69
CA GLN A 210 5.52 -16.20 -12.76
C GLN A 210 5.59 -15.53 -14.13
N LYS A 211 5.54 -16.33 -15.20
CA LYS A 211 5.49 -15.81 -16.58
C LYS A 211 4.23 -14.98 -16.83
N LEU A 212 3.07 -15.48 -16.41
CA LEU A 212 1.80 -14.76 -16.57
C LEU A 212 1.79 -13.45 -15.78
N ALA A 213 2.31 -13.46 -14.55
CA ALA A 213 2.45 -12.25 -13.74
C ALA A 213 3.35 -11.20 -14.41
N LEU A 214 4.47 -11.63 -14.99
CA LEU A 214 5.37 -10.75 -15.74
C LEU A 214 4.67 -10.15 -16.97
N ILE A 215 3.99 -10.98 -17.76
CA ILE A 215 3.25 -10.54 -18.95
C ILE A 215 2.15 -9.54 -18.55
N LEU A 216 1.31 -9.89 -17.56
CA LEU A 216 0.23 -9.02 -17.09
C LEU A 216 0.77 -7.68 -16.59
N MET A 217 1.81 -7.71 -15.75
CA MET A 217 2.42 -6.48 -15.22
C MET A 217 2.96 -5.61 -16.36
N THR A 218 3.68 -6.18 -17.29
CA THR A 218 4.25 -5.45 -18.44
C THR A 218 3.15 -4.88 -19.33
N THR A 219 2.13 -5.68 -19.65
CA THR A 219 0.99 -5.22 -20.48
C THR A 219 0.24 -4.08 -19.81
N CYS A 220 -0.08 -4.21 -18.51
CA CYS A 220 -0.76 -3.15 -17.76
C CYS A 220 0.07 -1.86 -17.69
N LEU A 221 1.41 -1.97 -17.51
CA LEU A 221 2.29 -0.80 -17.49
C LEU A 221 2.34 -0.11 -18.86
N ILE A 222 2.41 -0.88 -19.95
CA ILE A 222 2.40 -0.34 -21.32
C ILE A 222 1.06 0.34 -21.60
N CYS A 223 -0.06 -0.36 -21.37
CA CYS A 223 -1.39 0.22 -21.56
C CYS A 223 -1.61 1.49 -20.75
N GLY A 224 -1.21 1.48 -19.48
CA GLY A 224 -1.35 2.65 -18.62
C GLY A 224 -0.43 3.80 -19.02
N GLY A 225 0.78 3.51 -19.48
CA GLY A 225 1.67 4.52 -20.07
C GLY A 225 1.06 5.16 -21.31
N ILE A 226 0.46 4.36 -22.19
CA ILE A 226 -0.27 4.84 -23.37
C ILE A 226 -1.44 5.72 -22.93
N PHE A 227 -2.29 5.27 -21.98
CA PHE A 227 -3.40 6.06 -21.46
C PHE A 227 -2.93 7.39 -20.85
N TYR A 228 -1.83 7.37 -20.10
CA TYR A 228 -1.25 8.59 -19.52
C TYR A 228 -0.81 9.61 -20.56
N LEU A 229 -0.26 9.13 -21.70
CA LEU A 229 0.16 10.00 -22.81
C LEU A 229 -1.03 10.61 -23.57
N PHE A 230 -2.10 9.83 -23.77
CA PHE A 230 -3.28 10.29 -24.52
C PHE A 230 -4.26 11.12 -23.68
N ILE A 231 -4.38 10.79 -22.37
CA ILE A 231 -5.31 11.45 -21.44
C ILE A 231 -4.52 11.93 -20.23
N PRO A 232 -3.77 13.03 -20.35
CA PRO A 232 -3.04 13.57 -19.22
C PRO A 232 -4.01 14.02 -18.12
N PRO A 233 -3.67 13.82 -16.84
CA PRO A 233 -4.54 14.14 -15.69
C PRO A 233 -5.01 15.60 -15.66
N SER A 234 -4.25 16.52 -16.28
CA SER A 234 -4.60 17.94 -16.40
C SER A 234 -5.83 18.22 -17.28
N ARG A 235 -6.25 17.27 -18.13
CA ARG A 235 -7.46 17.40 -18.98
C ARG A 235 -8.71 16.78 -18.36
N TYR A 236 -8.60 16.19 -17.18
CA TYR A 236 -9.73 15.55 -16.52
C TYR A 236 -10.48 16.59 -15.67
N ASP A 237 -11.43 17.28 -16.29
CA ASP A 237 -12.39 18.12 -15.58
C ASP A 237 -13.32 17.21 -14.77
N ARG A 238 -13.14 17.22 -13.45
CA ARG A 238 -14.03 16.50 -12.54
C ARG A 238 -15.36 17.23 -12.51
N ASN A 239 -16.43 16.52 -12.80
CA ASN A 239 -17.79 16.97 -12.53
C ASN A 239 -17.96 17.06 -11.00
N VAL A 240 -17.64 18.26 -10.46
CA VAL A 240 -17.54 18.56 -9.02
C VAL A 240 -18.90 18.42 -8.33
N ASP A 241 -20.02 18.56 -9.08
CA ASP A 241 -21.37 18.63 -8.52
C ASP A 241 -21.82 17.32 -7.89
N LYS A 242 -21.58 16.18 -8.53
CA LYS A 242 -21.91 14.86 -7.94
C LYS A 242 -21.03 14.51 -6.74
N LEU A 243 -19.77 14.94 -6.77
CA LEU A 243 -18.84 14.75 -5.66
C LEU A 243 -19.18 15.66 -4.47
N SER A 244 -19.64 16.89 -4.72
CA SER A 244 -20.08 17.82 -3.68
C SER A 244 -21.37 17.33 -3.01
N GLN A 245 -22.29 16.71 -3.76
CA GLN A 245 -23.50 16.08 -3.19
C GLN A 245 -23.14 14.88 -2.30
N ALA A 246 -22.26 13.98 -2.78
CA ALA A 246 -21.77 12.88 -1.96
C ALA A 246 -20.99 13.36 -0.73
N LYS A 247 -20.21 14.45 -0.87
CA LYS A 247 -19.54 15.12 0.23
C LYS A 247 -20.54 15.62 1.28
N ASN A 248 -21.56 16.36 0.86
CA ASN A 248 -22.55 16.92 1.76
C ASN A 248 -23.34 15.82 2.50
N SER A 249 -23.61 14.69 1.82
CA SER A 249 -24.23 13.51 2.43
C SER A 249 -23.33 12.85 3.48
N LEU A 250 -22.02 12.76 3.23
CA LEU A 250 -21.04 12.23 4.21
C LEU A 250 -20.83 13.16 5.39
N VAL A 251 -20.82 14.48 5.17
CA VAL A 251 -20.74 15.49 6.25
C VAL A 251 -21.99 15.43 7.12
N ALA A 252 -23.16 15.30 6.54
CA ALA A 252 -24.43 15.13 7.25
C ALA A 252 -24.43 13.86 8.12
N LEU A 253 -23.87 12.75 7.61
CA LEU A 253 -23.65 11.52 8.37
C LEU A 253 -22.64 11.69 9.51
N SER A 254 -21.60 12.52 9.35
CA SER A 254 -20.56 12.74 10.36
C SER A 254 -21.01 13.68 11.48
N THR A 255 -21.95 14.59 11.22
CA THR A 255 -22.51 15.49 12.22
C THR A 255 -23.58 14.83 13.11
N TRP A 256 -23.93 13.56 12.83
CA TRP A 256 -24.92 12.76 13.58
C TRP A 256 -26.24 13.49 13.86
N ASP A 257 -26.68 14.29 12.91
CA ASP A 257 -27.94 15.01 13.02
C ASP A 257 -29.07 14.10 12.56
N GLY A 258 -29.82 13.54 13.52
CA GLY A 258 -30.87 12.54 13.25
C GLY A 258 -31.94 13.04 12.27
N GLU A 259 -32.20 14.36 12.17
CA GLU A 259 -33.14 14.95 11.22
C GLU A 259 -32.61 14.84 9.76
N VAL A 260 -31.32 15.00 9.54
CA VAL A 260 -30.71 14.92 8.20
C VAL A 260 -30.72 13.48 7.69
N ILE A 261 -30.47 12.50 8.57
CA ILE A 261 -30.56 11.08 8.21
C ILE A 261 -31.98 10.69 7.83
N MET A 262 -32.97 11.17 8.58
CA MET A 262 -34.39 10.92 8.27
C MET A 262 -34.85 11.59 6.99
N THR A 263 -34.35 12.78 6.69
CA THR A 263 -34.68 13.50 5.43
C THR A 263 -34.03 12.79 4.23
N TRP A 264 -32.78 12.28 4.41
CA TRP A 264 -32.11 11.51 3.38
C TRP A 264 -32.78 10.16 3.11
N LEU A 265 -33.19 9.42 4.15
CA LEU A 265 -33.97 8.18 4.01
C LEU A 265 -35.29 8.40 3.32
N LYS A 266 -36.00 9.49 3.63
CA LYS A 266 -37.28 9.84 2.95
C LYS A 266 -37.13 10.26 1.49
N ALA A 267 -35.97 10.73 1.07
CA ALA A 267 -35.68 11.11 -0.32
C ALA A 267 -35.28 9.93 -1.21
N TYR A 268 -34.85 8.80 -0.63
CA TYR A 268 -34.37 7.62 -1.37
C TYR A 268 -35.22 6.36 -1.17
N PHE A 269 -36.17 6.38 -0.26
CA PHE A 269 -37.20 5.35 -0.07
C PHE A 269 -38.61 5.95 -0.16
#